data_a8fd6dc4a61b36127ba2662fa710a00a
#
_entry.id   a8fd6dc4a61b36127ba2662fa710a00a
#
_cell.length_a   1.000
_cell.length_b   1.000
_cell.length_c   1.000
_cell.angle_alpha   90.00
_cell.angle_beta   90.00
_cell.angle_gamma   90.00
#
_symmetry.space_group_name_H-M   'P 1'
#
loop_
_entity.id
_entity.type
_entity.pdbx_description
1 polymer ?
#
loop_
_entity_poly.entity_id
_entity_poly.type
_entity_poly.pdbx_seq_one_letter_code
_entity_poly.pdbx_strand_id
1 'polypeptide(L)'
;GGPKPKAPGIGLLATVGDNFARAKALAGIVDAIIVDAGAATPEQIAELGAVVGLTASNHAAQLPDLKTLGADFVVIGLGADAVALRSDEGAKVLRLPLDTPDGSLRAIALLPIDVVLVEETVGKRLSVDELLNYLRLGALSSRPLIVTVDTDFAPDQLVSLRDAGIAAVCVPVERDDDLAVVSAFREMIDAFPQPPRRERGLDRSAPLVSIPTAAGTPLAPREPARPEPAPLPDDDEDRVQAS
;
A
#
# COMPACT_ATOMS: atom_id res chain seq x y z
N GLY A 1 -7.17 6.62 34.90
CA GLY A 1 -6.84 6.05 33.60
C GLY A 1 -5.42 6.43 33.26
N GLY A 2 -4.52 5.43 33.19
CA GLY A 2 -3.16 5.62 32.70
C GLY A 2 -3.15 6.05 31.23
N PRO A 3 -2.09 6.70 30.74
CA PRO A 3 -1.98 7.05 29.34
C PRO A 3 -2.08 5.77 28.50
N LYS A 4 -2.98 5.75 27.50
CA LYS A 4 -3.05 4.65 26.54
C LYS A 4 -1.67 4.47 25.91
N PRO A 5 -1.15 3.23 25.81
CA PRO A 5 0.09 3.00 25.10
C PRO A 5 -0.05 3.55 23.68
N LYS A 6 0.96 4.34 23.30
CA LYS A 6 0.97 5.00 22.00
C LYS A 6 1.25 3.93 20.96
N ALA A 7 0.38 3.82 19.95
CA ALA A 7 0.57 2.86 18.88
C ALA A 7 1.97 2.98 18.26
N PRO A 8 2.66 1.87 17.96
CA PRO A 8 3.92 1.88 17.24
C PRO A 8 3.76 2.61 15.90
N GLY A 9 4.82 3.25 15.42
CA GLY A 9 4.78 4.02 14.17
C GLY A 9 4.59 3.18 12.90
N ILE A 10 4.67 1.84 13.03
CA ILE A 10 4.44 0.84 11.97
C ILE A 10 3.86 -0.42 12.61
N GLY A 11 2.85 -1.03 12.00
CA GLY A 11 2.25 -2.27 12.45
C GLY A 11 3.05 -3.50 12.01
N LEU A 12 2.86 -4.62 12.72
CA LEU A 12 3.45 -5.92 12.39
C LEU A 12 2.34 -6.95 12.21
N LEU A 13 2.24 -7.54 11.03
CA LEU A 13 1.32 -8.62 10.70
C LEU A 13 2.08 -9.90 10.38
N ALA A 14 1.43 -11.03 10.50
CA ALA A 14 1.98 -12.30 10.04
C ALA A 14 0.95 -13.07 9.21
N THR A 15 1.40 -13.75 8.15
CA THR A 15 0.59 -14.70 7.39
C THR A 15 1.07 -16.11 7.71
N VAL A 16 0.15 -17.00 8.10
CA VAL A 16 0.50 -18.36 8.54
C VAL A 16 -0.22 -19.48 7.74
N GLY A 17 -0.97 -19.10 6.69
CA GLY A 17 -1.74 -20.08 5.92
C GLY A 17 -2.80 -20.78 6.76
N ASP A 18 -2.78 -22.10 6.78
CA ASP A 18 -3.70 -22.97 7.53
C ASP A 18 -3.18 -23.41 8.91
N ASN A 19 -2.00 -22.92 9.32
CA ASN A 19 -1.33 -23.38 10.54
C ASN A 19 -1.77 -22.58 11.78
N PHE A 20 -2.86 -22.97 12.40
CA PHE A 20 -3.40 -22.33 13.61
C PHE A 20 -2.49 -22.50 14.85
N ALA A 21 -1.62 -23.49 14.91
CA ALA A 21 -0.65 -23.60 16.00
C ALA A 21 0.36 -22.45 15.94
N ARG A 22 0.85 -22.09 14.75
CA ARG A 22 1.70 -20.90 14.55
C ARG A 22 0.93 -19.61 14.80
N ALA A 23 -0.31 -19.50 14.33
CA ALA A 23 -1.17 -18.36 14.62
C ALA A 23 -1.27 -18.12 16.14
N LYS A 24 -1.49 -19.18 16.92
CA LYS A 24 -1.56 -19.09 18.39
C LYS A 24 -0.23 -18.67 19.03
N ALA A 25 0.91 -19.14 18.49
CA ALA A 25 2.23 -18.73 18.98
C ALA A 25 2.54 -17.26 18.68
N LEU A 26 1.97 -16.68 17.63
CA LEU A 26 2.12 -15.29 17.23
C LEU A 26 1.13 -14.34 17.91
N ALA A 27 0.05 -14.87 18.48
CA ALA A 27 -0.92 -14.09 19.21
C ALA A 27 -0.25 -13.34 20.38
N GLY A 28 -0.38 -12.00 20.39
CA GLY A 28 0.30 -11.15 21.36
C GLY A 28 1.71 -10.67 20.93
N ILE A 29 2.29 -11.21 19.86
CA ILE A 29 3.54 -10.73 19.27
C ILE A 29 3.24 -9.75 18.11
N VAL A 30 2.27 -10.10 17.27
CA VAL A 30 1.87 -9.30 16.11
C VAL A 30 0.58 -8.53 16.38
N ASP A 31 0.36 -7.46 15.61
CA ASP A 31 -0.84 -6.64 15.71
C ASP A 31 -2.05 -7.31 15.02
N ALA A 32 -1.81 -8.15 13.98
CA ALA A 32 -2.84 -8.95 13.33
C ALA A 32 -2.24 -10.22 12.69
N ILE A 33 -3.06 -11.24 12.55
CA ILE A 33 -2.70 -12.53 11.94
C ILE A 33 -3.59 -12.75 10.73
N ILE A 34 -3.00 -13.18 9.62
CA ILE A 34 -3.72 -13.53 8.39
C ILE A 34 -3.67 -15.05 8.22
N VAL A 35 -4.86 -15.67 8.16
CA VAL A 35 -5.03 -17.11 7.96
C VAL A 35 -5.82 -17.41 6.70
N ASP A 36 -5.75 -18.64 6.19
CA ASP A 36 -6.55 -19.08 5.05
C ASP A 36 -8.02 -19.24 5.46
N ALA A 37 -8.93 -18.58 4.74
CA ALA A 37 -10.36 -18.69 4.98
C ALA A 37 -10.89 -20.12 4.83
N GLY A 38 -10.31 -20.92 3.93
CA GLY A 38 -10.73 -22.31 3.68
C GLY A 38 -10.45 -23.26 4.84
N ALA A 39 -9.50 -22.90 5.72
CA ALA A 39 -9.10 -23.72 6.87
C ALA A 39 -9.65 -23.20 8.20
N ALA A 40 -10.23 -22.00 8.24
CA ALA A 40 -10.63 -21.31 9.47
C ALA A 40 -11.99 -21.79 9.99
N THR A 41 -12.08 -22.06 11.29
CA THR A 41 -13.36 -22.25 12.00
C THR A 41 -13.56 -21.14 13.04
N PRO A 42 -14.82 -20.86 13.43
CA PRO A 42 -15.10 -19.82 14.43
C PRO A 42 -14.39 -20.08 15.76
N GLU A 43 -14.31 -21.33 16.18
CA GLU A 43 -13.67 -21.73 17.43
C GLU A 43 -12.17 -21.45 17.39
N GLN A 44 -11.51 -21.80 16.28
CA GLN A 44 -10.07 -21.57 16.09
C GLN A 44 -9.74 -20.07 16.11
N ILE A 45 -10.56 -19.25 15.43
CA ILE A 45 -10.37 -17.79 15.41
C ILE A 45 -10.58 -17.21 16.81
N ALA A 46 -11.62 -17.62 17.51
CA ALA A 46 -11.89 -17.14 18.87
C ALA A 46 -10.76 -17.49 19.86
N GLU A 47 -10.12 -18.66 19.69
CA GLU A 47 -8.98 -19.08 20.53
C GLU A 47 -7.73 -18.21 20.35
N LEU A 48 -7.56 -17.52 19.20
CA LEU A 48 -6.38 -16.69 18.97
C LEU A 48 -6.37 -15.44 19.86
N GLY A 49 -7.53 -14.88 20.18
CA GLY A 49 -7.63 -13.68 21.01
C GLY A 49 -6.88 -12.47 20.42
N ALA A 50 -6.69 -12.45 19.11
CA ALA A 50 -5.96 -11.44 18.35
C ALA A 50 -6.82 -10.91 17.19
N VAL A 51 -6.42 -9.82 16.55
CA VAL A 51 -7.03 -9.35 15.31
C VAL A 51 -6.72 -10.34 14.20
N VAL A 52 -7.75 -10.87 13.54
CA VAL A 52 -7.62 -11.94 12.52
C VAL A 52 -8.18 -11.50 11.19
N GLY A 53 -7.36 -11.65 10.15
CA GLY A 53 -7.76 -11.49 8.77
C GLY A 53 -7.85 -12.84 8.06
N LEU A 54 -8.76 -12.94 7.10
CA LEU A 54 -8.93 -14.12 6.26
C LEU A 54 -8.45 -13.84 4.83
N THR A 55 -7.58 -14.70 4.29
CA THR A 55 -7.27 -14.66 2.86
C THR A 55 -8.34 -15.40 2.08
N ALA A 56 -9.09 -14.67 1.24
CA ALA A 56 -9.98 -15.29 0.27
C ALA A 56 -9.17 -15.75 -0.95
N SER A 57 -9.61 -16.83 -1.61
CA SER A 57 -9.00 -17.25 -2.86
C SER A 57 -9.15 -16.13 -3.92
N ASN A 58 -8.19 -16.01 -4.83
CA ASN A 58 -8.19 -14.96 -5.87
C ASN A 58 -9.40 -15.03 -6.84
N HIS A 59 -10.14 -16.13 -6.82
CA HIS A 59 -11.33 -16.35 -7.65
C HIS A 59 -12.58 -16.66 -6.79
N ALA A 60 -12.58 -16.27 -5.51
CA ALA A 60 -13.73 -16.47 -4.67
C ALA A 60 -14.94 -15.69 -5.21
N ALA A 61 -15.99 -16.40 -5.59
CA ALA A 61 -17.26 -15.81 -5.99
C ALA A 61 -17.99 -15.15 -4.80
N GLN A 62 -17.63 -15.57 -3.59
CA GLN A 62 -18.17 -15.03 -2.34
C GLN A 62 -17.04 -14.86 -1.33
N LEU A 63 -17.11 -13.79 -0.56
CA LEU A 63 -16.24 -13.61 0.59
C LEU A 63 -16.64 -14.56 1.72
N PRO A 64 -15.69 -14.98 2.57
CA PRO A 64 -16.04 -15.65 3.81
C PRO A 64 -16.93 -14.72 4.65
N ASP A 65 -17.89 -15.30 5.33
CA ASP A 65 -18.73 -14.59 6.31
C ASP A 65 -17.88 -14.25 7.55
N LEU A 66 -17.31 -13.05 7.56
CA LEU A 66 -16.41 -12.59 8.62
C LEU A 66 -17.10 -12.60 9.99
N LYS A 67 -18.38 -12.23 10.03
CA LYS A 67 -19.14 -12.17 11.27
C LYS A 67 -19.36 -13.54 11.87
N THR A 68 -19.75 -14.52 11.05
CA THR A 68 -19.93 -15.91 11.50
C THR A 68 -18.61 -16.54 11.94
N LEU A 69 -17.53 -16.24 11.24
CA LEU A 69 -16.20 -16.74 11.57
C LEU A 69 -15.54 -15.98 12.73
N GLY A 70 -16.00 -14.77 13.05
CA GLY A 70 -15.39 -13.93 14.09
C GLY A 70 -14.10 -13.26 13.66
N ALA A 71 -13.90 -13.05 12.34
CA ALA A 71 -12.73 -12.38 11.79
C ALA A 71 -12.98 -10.89 11.60
N ASP A 72 -11.90 -10.08 11.62
CA ASP A 72 -11.97 -8.63 11.62
C ASP A 72 -11.87 -8.04 10.21
N PHE A 73 -11.13 -8.69 9.30
CA PHE A 73 -10.92 -8.21 7.94
C PHE A 73 -10.72 -9.35 6.94
N VAL A 74 -10.81 -9.01 5.65
CA VAL A 74 -10.55 -9.95 4.55
C VAL A 74 -9.50 -9.40 3.61
N VAL A 75 -8.60 -10.28 3.15
CA VAL A 75 -7.62 -10.01 2.11
C VAL A 75 -8.13 -10.59 0.79
N ILE A 76 -8.33 -9.73 -0.20
CA ILE A 76 -8.84 -10.08 -1.52
C ILE A 76 -7.83 -9.69 -2.60
N GLY A 77 -7.76 -10.49 -3.67
CA GLY A 77 -6.98 -10.16 -4.86
C GLY A 77 -7.82 -9.48 -5.95
N LEU A 78 -7.17 -9.01 -7.01
CA LEU A 78 -7.82 -8.36 -8.16
C LEU A 78 -8.80 -9.28 -8.92
N GLY A 79 -8.66 -10.59 -8.80
CA GLY A 79 -9.55 -11.56 -9.43
C GLY A 79 -10.83 -11.88 -8.63
N ALA A 80 -11.02 -11.27 -7.46
CA ALA A 80 -12.24 -11.47 -6.67
C ALA A 80 -13.47 -10.87 -7.37
N ASP A 81 -14.65 -11.46 -7.10
CA ASP A 81 -15.91 -10.92 -7.62
C ASP A 81 -16.16 -9.51 -7.05
N ALA A 82 -16.57 -8.57 -7.90
CA ALA A 82 -16.89 -7.20 -7.50
C ALA A 82 -18.05 -7.12 -6.49
N VAL A 83 -18.92 -8.14 -6.41
CA VAL A 83 -19.95 -8.27 -5.36
C VAL A 83 -19.33 -8.32 -3.98
N ALA A 84 -18.11 -8.87 -3.85
CA ALA A 84 -17.35 -8.90 -2.62
C ALA A 84 -17.14 -7.51 -1.99
N LEU A 85 -17.05 -6.47 -2.80
CA LEU A 85 -16.87 -5.09 -2.33
C LEU A 85 -18.12 -4.48 -1.68
N ARG A 86 -19.30 -5.09 -1.88
CA ARG A 86 -20.58 -4.59 -1.35
C ARG A 86 -20.83 -5.00 0.10
N SER A 87 -20.08 -5.98 0.63
CA SER A 87 -20.22 -6.37 2.02
C SER A 87 -19.80 -5.22 2.93
N ASP A 88 -20.60 -4.90 3.93
CA ASP A 88 -20.27 -3.94 4.99
C ASP A 88 -19.57 -4.63 6.19
N GLU A 89 -19.30 -5.92 6.08
CA GLU A 89 -18.68 -6.70 7.14
C GLU A 89 -17.14 -6.61 7.07
N GLY A 90 -16.54 -6.12 8.15
CA GLY A 90 -15.10 -6.06 8.33
C GLY A 90 -14.36 -5.13 7.36
N ALA A 91 -13.08 -4.95 7.63
CA ALA A 91 -12.22 -4.17 6.74
C ALA A 91 -11.79 -4.99 5.50
N LYS A 92 -11.56 -4.30 4.39
CA LYS A 92 -11.14 -4.91 3.12
C LYS A 92 -9.71 -4.50 2.80
N VAL A 93 -8.84 -5.50 2.72
CA VAL A 93 -7.45 -5.37 2.31
C VAL A 93 -7.34 -5.88 0.87
N LEU A 94 -6.97 -4.99 -0.06
CA LEU A 94 -6.77 -5.37 -1.45
C LEU A 94 -5.31 -5.71 -1.69
N ARG A 95 -5.05 -6.93 -2.16
CA ARG A 95 -3.72 -7.37 -2.57
C ARG A 95 -3.44 -6.90 -3.99
N LEU A 96 -2.29 -6.22 -4.18
CA LEU A 96 -1.89 -5.62 -5.45
C LEU A 96 -0.45 -5.94 -5.80
N PRO A 97 -0.15 -6.22 -7.08
CA PRO A 97 1.21 -6.22 -7.60
C PRO A 97 1.85 -4.83 -7.52
N LEU A 98 3.17 -4.81 -7.30
CA LEU A 98 3.96 -3.57 -7.20
C LEU A 98 3.94 -2.75 -8.51
N ASP A 99 3.83 -3.43 -9.65
CA ASP A 99 3.78 -2.84 -10.99
C ASP A 99 2.38 -2.39 -11.44
N THR A 100 1.40 -2.38 -10.50
CA THR A 100 0.03 -1.92 -10.80
C THR A 100 0.05 -0.56 -11.49
N PRO A 101 -0.63 -0.39 -12.65
CA PRO A 101 -0.64 0.86 -13.41
C PRO A 101 -1.26 2.03 -12.64
N ASP A 102 -0.74 3.24 -12.85
CA ASP A 102 -1.18 4.47 -12.17
C ASP A 102 -2.68 4.75 -12.32
N GLY A 103 -3.25 4.46 -13.50
CA GLY A 103 -4.69 4.61 -13.73
C GLY A 103 -5.52 3.72 -12.83
N SER A 104 -5.09 2.47 -12.64
CA SER A 104 -5.74 1.50 -11.75
C SER A 104 -5.60 1.93 -10.29
N LEU A 105 -4.44 2.42 -9.87
CA LEU A 105 -4.22 2.90 -8.50
C LEU A 105 -5.16 4.07 -8.16
N ARG A 106 -5.33 5.04 -9.08
CA ARG A 106 -6.29 6.14 -8.88
C ARG A 106 -7.74 5.64 -8.81
N ALA A 107 -8.10 4.61 -9.59
CA ALA A 107 -9.43 4.02 -9.53
C ALA A 107 -9.67 3.30 -8.20
N ILE A 108 -8.65 2.65 -7.61
CA ILE A 108 -8.74 2.01 -6.29
C ILE A 108 -9.12 3.01 -5.19
N ALA A 109 -8.67 4.26 -5.28
CA ALA A 109 -9.05 5.31 -4.34
C ALA A 109 -10.58 5.54 -4.25
N LEU A 110 -11.33 5.16 -5.29
CA LEU A 110 -12.79 5.29 -5.37
C LEU A 110 -13.53 4.03 -4.88
N LEU A 111 -12.83 2.93 -4.66
CA LEU A 111 -13.43 1.67 -4.20
C LEU A 111 -13.54 1.64 -2.67
N PRO A 112 -14.47 0.86 -2.11
CA PRO A 112 -14.60 0.64 -0.66
C PRO A 112 -13.53 -0.34 -0.16
N ILE A 113 -12.27 0.05 -0.33
CA ILE A 113 -11.06 -0.66 0.13
C ILE A 113 -10.44 0.16 1.26
N ASP A 114 -10.06 -0.47 2.35
CA ASP A 114 -9.51 0.20 3.52
C ASP A 114 -7.98 0.26 3.48
N VAL A 115 -7.34 -0.80 2.99
CA VAL A 115 -5.87 -0.98 3.01
C VAL A 115 -5.42 -1.68 1.74
N VAL A 116 -4.22 -1.40 1.29
CA VAL A 116 -3.54 -2.13 0.20
C VAL A 116 -2.40 -2.96 0.77
N LEU A 117 -2.35 -4.24 0.39
CA LEU A 117 -1.26 -5.17 0.67
C LEU A 117 -0.47 -5.41 -0.62
N VAL A 118 0.83 -5.14 -0.60
CA VAL A 118 1.70 -5.40 -1.75
C VAL A 118 2.03 -6.88 -1.82
N GLU A 119 1.86 -7.48 -3.01
CA GLU A 119 2.06 -8.93 -3.22
C GLU A 119 3.51 -9.35 -3.13
N GLU A 120 4.41 -8.54 -3.71
CA GLU A 120 5.83 -8.86 -3.76
C GLU A 120 6.44 -8.77 -2.37
N THR A 121 7.26 -9.76 -2.08
CA THR A 121 8.00 -9.85 -0.82
C THR A 121 9.34 -9.13 -0.96
N VAL A 122 9.59 -8.17 -0.09
CA VAL A 122 10.92 -7.54 0.01
C VAL A 122 11.89 -8.54 0.61
N GLY A 123 12.96 -8.81 -0.12
CA GLY A 123 14.03 -9.67 0.37
C GLY A 123 14.90 -8.96 1.41
N LYS A 124 16.09 -9.48 1.62
CA LYS A 124 17.02 -9.07 2.69
C LYS A 124 17.27 -7.56 2.81
N ARG A 125 17.22 -6.83 1.70
CA ARG A 125 17.46 -5.39 1.66
C ARG A 125 16.45 -4.67 0.81
N LEU A 126 15.96 -3.57 1.34
CA LEU A 126 15.08 -2.62 0.64
C LEU A 126 15.91 -1.75 -0.30
N SER A 127 15.59 -1.73 -1.58
CA SER A 127 16.18 -0.83 -2.56
C SER A 127 15.47 0.53 -2.59
N VAL A 128 16.15 1.55 -3.10
CA VAL A 128 15.54 2.87 -3.32
C VAL A 128 14.40 2.78 -4.34
N ASP A 129 14.52 1.92 -5.35
CA ASP A 129 13.48 1.71 -6.37
C ASP A 129 12.21 1.13 -5.76
N GLU A 130 12.31 0.09 -4.92
CA GLU A 130 11.17 -0.46 -4.19
C GLU A 130 10.50 0.61 -3.31
N LEU A 131 11.30 1.40 -2.60
CA LEU A 131 10.79 2.47 -1.75
C LEU A 131 10.01 3.53 -2.55
N LEU A 132 10.53 3.92 -3.72
CA LEU A 132 9.83 4.84 -4.63
C LEU A 132 8.52 4.25 -5.16
N ASN A 133 8.50 2.95 -5.47
CA ASN A 133 7.29 2.26 -5.89
C ASN A 133 6.24 2.21 -4.76
N TYR A 134 6.63 1.95 -3.51
CA TYR A 134 5.71 2.01 -2.37
C TYR A 134 5.13 3.41 -2.17
N LEU A 135 5.97 4.44 -2.23
CA LEU A 135 5.49 5.83 -2.15
C LEU A 135 4.50 6.16 -3.28
N ARG A 136 4.76 5.68 -4.50
CA ARG A 136 3.85 5.81 -5.65
C ARG A 136 2.51 5.12 -5.38
N LEU A 137 2.54 3.85 -4.93
CA LEU A 137 1.32 3.10 -4.61
C LEU A 137 0.48 3.81 -3.54
N GLY A 138 1.10 4.22 -2.44
CA GLY A 138 0.41 4.91 -1.35
C GLY A 138 -0.20 6.24 -1.78
N ALA A 139 0.57 7.04 -2.52
CA ALA A 139 0.12 8.35 -2.98
C ALA A 139 -1.05 8.26 -3.97
N LEU A 140 -1.02 7.31 -4.92
CA LEU A 140 -2.03 7.19 -5.96
C LEU A 140 -3.28 6.44 -5.51
N SER A 141 -3.14 5.39 -4.69
CA SER A 141 -4.29 4.68 -4.13
C SER A 141 -4.98 5.45 -3.00
N SER A 142 -4.28 6.41 -2.38
CA SER A 142 -4.74 7.14 -1.18
C SER A 142 -5.14 6.20 -0.05
N ARG A 143 -4.51 5.02 0.04
CA ARG A 143 -4.76 4.00 1.06
C ARG A 143 -3.49 3.71 1.86
N PRO A 144 -3.63 3.35 3.15
CA PRO A 144 -2.52 2.81 3.91
C PRO A 144 -1.94 1.57 3.22
N LEU A 145 -0.61 1.42 3.25
CA LEU A 145 0.07 0.28 2.65
C LEU A 145 0.56 -0.70 3.71
N ILE A 146 0.38 -1.98 3.44
CA ILE A 146 1.07 -3.09 4.07
C ILE A 146 2.08 -3.64 3.06
N VAL A 147 3.33 -3.80 3.46
CA VAL A 147 4.39 -4.35 2.63
C VAL A 147 4.78 -5.71 3.16
N THR A 148 4.86 -6.73 2.30
CA THR A 148 5.33 -8.05 2.68
C THR A 148 6.86 -8.06 2.72
N VAL A 149 7.45 -8.51 3.82
CA VAL A 149 8.90 -8.63 4.00
C VAL A 149 9.28 -10.08 4.30
N ASP A 150 10.42 -10.53 3.76
CA ASP A 150 10.92 -11.88 4.01
C ASP A 150 11.44 -12.01 5.46
N THR A 151 11.59 -13.25 5.91
CA THR A 151 12.19 -13.57 7.21
C THR A 151 13.68 -13.24 7.30
N ASP A 152 14.37 -13.09 6.17
CA ASP A 152 15.76 -12.60 6.13
C ASP A 152 15.89 -11.08 5.99
N PHE A 153 14.77 -10.33 5.97
CA PHE A 153 14.77 -8.88 5.90
C PHE A 153 15.52 -8.26 7.08
N ALA A 154 16.40 -7.31 6.78
CA ALA A 154 17.22 -6.68 7.81
C ALA A 154 16.38 -5.77 8.73
N PRO A 155 16.27 -6.04 10.04
CA PRO A 155 15.34 -5.31 10.93
C PRO A 155 15.62 -3.81 11.00
N ASP A 156 16.86 -3.37 10.81
CA ASP A 156 17.26 -1.96 10.79
C ASP A 156 16.61 -1.17 9.64
N GLN A 157 16.18 -1.85 8.57
CA GLN A 157 15.50 -1.22 7.42
C GLN A 157 14.00 -0.97 7.65
N LEU A 158 13.40 -1.54 8.69
CA LEU A 158 12.03 -1.23 9.10
C LEU A 158 11.84 0.27 9.36
N VAL A 159 12.90 0.96 9.82
CA VAL A 159 12.89 2.43 10.00
C VAL A 159 12.62 3.14 8.68
N SER A 160 13.23 2.69 7.58
CA SER A 160 13.04 3.29 6.26
C SER A 160 11.60 3.12 5.76
N LEU A 161 10.99 1.96 5.97
CA LEU A 161 9.57 1.72 5.65
C LEU A 161 8.64 2.62 6.48
N ARG A 162 8.88 2.71 7.79
CA ARG A 162 8.13 3.61 8.67
C ARG A 162 8.22 5.06 8.23
N ASP A 163 9.43 5.53 7.94
CA ASP A 163 9.70 6.94 7.58
C ASP A 163 9.10 7.28 6.21
N ALA A 164 8.98 6.29 5.33
CA ALA A 164 8.23 6.39 4.08
C ALA A 164 6.70 6.41 4.28
N GLY A 165 6.20 6.19 5.48
CA GLY A 165 4.78 6.20 5.78
C GLY A 165 4.05 4.88 5.52
N ILE A 166 4.79 3.76 5.40
CA ILE A 166 4.21 2.42 5.35
C ILE A 166 3.48 2.15 6.67
N ALA A 167 2.22 1.72 6.57
CA ALA A 167 1.36 1.53 7.74
C ALA A 167 1.73 0.26 8.53
N ALA A 168 2.09 -0.81 7.84
CA ALA A 168 2.47 -2.05 8.47
C ALA A 168 3.39 -2.91 7.56
N VAL A 169 4.09 -3.84 8.17
CA VAL A 169 4.77 -4.93 7.48
C VAL A 169 4.06 -6.26 7.76
N CYS A 170 4.05 -7.15 6.77
CA CYS A 170 3.51 -8.49 6.86
C CYS A 170 4.62 -9.51 6.64
N VAL A 171 4.77 -10.46 7.54
CA VAL A 171 5.80 -11.51 7.47
C VAL A 171 5.13 -12.84 7.17
N PRO A 172 5.48 -13.53 6.07
CA PRO A 172 5.04 -14.91 5.85
C PRO A 172 5.79 -15.84 6.82
N VAL A 173 5.05 -16.60 7.64
CA VAL A 173 5.60 -17.52 8.63
C VAL A 173 5.28 -18.95 8.17
N GLU A 174 6.23 -19.55 7.48
CA GLU A 174 6.09 -20.86 6.89
C GLU A 174 6.69 -21.97 7.78
N ARG A 175 7.67 -21.61 8.60
CA ARG A 175 8.42 -22.52 9.48
C ARG A 175 8.37 -22.05 10.92
N ASP A 176 8.60 -22.95 11.85
CA ASP A 176 8.59 -22.62 13.28
C ASP A 176 9.78 -21.72 13.66
N ASP A 177 10.89 -21.82 12.94
CA ASP A 177 12.07 -20.96 13.14
C ASP A 177 11.76 -19.47 12.80
N ASP A 178 10.79 -19.21 11.93
CA ASP A 178 10.38 -17.86 11.54
C ASP A 178 9.74 -17.09 12.72
N LEU A 179 9.23 -17.78 13.74
CA LEU A 179 8.67 -17.14 14.94
C LEU A 179 9.69 -16.27 15.69
N ALA A 180 10.96 -16.71 15.72
CA ALA A 180 12.03 -15.94 16.34
C ALA A 180 12.30 -14.62 15.57
N VAL A 181 12.18 -14.66 14.24
CA VAL A 181 12.36 -13.48 13.39
C VAL A 181 11.24 -12.46 13.62
N VAL A 182 9.99 -12.93 13.69
CA VAL A 182 8.85 -12.06 13.98
C VAL A 182 8.99 -11.40 15.35
N SER A 183 9.47 -12.15 16.35
CA SER A 183 9.76 -11.61 17.68
C SER A 183 10.83 -10.51 17.64
N ALA A 184 11.90 -10.72 16.86
CA ALA A 184 12.95 -9.72 16.69
C ALA A 184 12.43 -8.46 15.98
N PHE A 185 11.55 -8.60 15.00
CA PHE A 185 10.88 -7.45 14.36
C PHE A 185 10.02 -6.68 15.36
N ARG A 186 9.27 -7.37 16.23
CA ARG A 186 8.48 -6.74 17.30
C ARG A 186 9.37 -5.92 18.24
N GLU A 187 10.46 -6.52 18.73
CA GLU A 187 11.40 -5.83 19.61
C GLU A 187 11.98 -4.57 18.95
N MET A 188 12.33 -4.65 17.67
CA MET A 188 12.85 -3.51 16.92
C MET A 188 11.79 -2.41 16.77
N ILE A 189 10.56 -2.77 16.41
CA ILE A 189 9.45 -1.81 16.24
C ILE A 189 9.13 -1.13 17.58
N ASP A 190 9.14 -1.85 18.67
CA ASP A 190 8.87 -1.30 20.01
C ASP A 190 9.99 -0.37 20.49
N ALA A 191 11.23 -0.63 20.03
CA ALA A 191 12.39 0.21 20.33
C ALA A 191 12.46 1.49 19.46
N PHE A 192 11.61 1.63 18.43
CA PHE A 192 11.67 2.81 17.58
C PHE A 192 11.46 4.09 18.37
N PRO A 193 12.33 5.10 18.20
CA PRO A 193 12.10 6.40 18.78
C PRO A 193 10.78 6.93 18.23
N GLN A 194 9.93 7.42 19.12
CA GLN A 194 8.65 8.02 18.74
C GLN A 194 8.93 9.14 17.72
N PRO A 195 8.28 9.15 16.54
CA PRO A 195 8.45 10.25 15.62
C PRO A 195 8.13 11.55 16.38
N PRO A 196 8.96 12.61 16.19
CA PRO A 196 8.66 13.89 16.81
C PRO A 196 7.24 14.26 16.42
N ARG A 197 6.45 14.65 17.42
CA ARG A 197 5.07 15.10 17.22
C ARG A 197 5.12 16.24 16.20
N ARG A 198 4.79 15.96 14.94
CA ARG A 198 4.55 17.03 13.97
C ARG A 198 3.37 17.82 14.53
N GLU A 199 3.67 18.88 15.25
CA GLU A 199 2.67 19.90 15.52
C GLU A 199 2.15 20.32 14.16
N ARG A 200 0.86 20.10 13.91
CA ARG A 200 0.16 20.68 12.76
C ARG A 200 0.05 22.18 13.02
N GLY A 201 1.20 22.83 13.06
CA GLY A 201 1.30 24.25 12.91
C GLY A 201 1.14 24.56 11.44
N LEU A 202 0.09 25.28 11.11
CA LEU A 202 -0.09 25.98 9.85
C LEU A 202 0.98 27.07 9.72
N ASP A 203 2.25 26.69 9.66
CA ASP A 203 3.30 27.64 9.30
C ASP A 203 3.74 27.33 7.86
N ARG A 204 3.05 28.01 6.94
CA ARG A 204 3.37 28.07 5.51
C ARG A 204 4.61 28.91 5.21
N SER A 205 5.48 29.12 6.16
CA SER A 205 6.73 29.85 6.02
C SER A 205 7.92 28.89 6.03
N ALA A 206 7.92 27.89 5.16
CA ALA A 206 9.18 27.26 4.78
C ALA A 206 9.95 28.29 3.94
N PRO A 207 11.18 28.70 4.31
CA PRO A 207 11.99 29.52 3.44
C PRO A 207 12.23 28.72 2.15
N LEU A 208 11.72 29.22 1.04
CA LEU A 208 12.13 28.79 -0.28
C LEU A 208 13.66 28.92 -0.31
N VAL A 209 14.36 27.80 -0.39
CA VAL A 209 15.78 27.77 -0.68
C VAL A 209 15.95 28.55 -1.97
N SER A 210 16.46 29.78 -1.87
CA SER A 210 16.78 30.60 -3.02
C SER A 210 17.89 29.89 -3.78
N ILE A 211 17.53 29.26 -4.89
CA ILE A 211 18.51 28.79 -5.87
C ILE A 211 19.20 30.06 -6.36
N PRO A 212 20.55 30.21 -6.25
CA PRO A 212 21.24 31.37 -6.78
C PRO A 212 21.02 31.38 -8.29
N THR A 213 20.21 32.30 -8.77
CA THR A 213 20.05 32.58 -10.19
C THR A 213 21.37 33.18 -10.67
N ALA A 214 22.13 32.40 -11.44
CA ALA A 214 23.26 32.95 -12.18
C ALA A 214 22.74 34.12 -13.00
N ALA A 215 23.39 35.29 -12.84
CA ALA A 215 23.06 36.50 -13.56
C ALA A 215 23.07 36.25 -15.06
N GLY A 216 21.90 36.05 -15.63
CA GLY A 216 21.67 35.95 -17.07
C GLY A 216 21.38 37.33 -17.65
N THR A 217 22.13 37.67 -18.66
CA THR A 217 21.99 38.81 -19.55
C THR A 217 20.53 39.11 -19.91
N PRO A 218 20.10 40.39 -19.97
CA PRO A 218 18.72 40.73 -20.34
C PRO A 218 18.45 40.32 -21.80
N LEU A 219 17.47 39.46 -22.00
CA LEU A 219 16.92 39.17 -23.32
C LEU A 219 16.21 40.41 -23.86
N ALA A 220 16.61 40.85 -25.05
CA ALA A 220 15.95 41.90 -25.82
C ALA A 220 14.48 41.55 -26.08
N PRO A 221 13.59 42.58 -26.21
CA PRO A 221 12.17 42.35 -26.47
C PRO A 221 11.95 41.61 -27.81
N ARG A 222 11.23 40.50 -27.76
CA ARG A 222 10.78 39.78 -28.96
C ARG A 222 9.76 40.66 -29.72
N GLU A 223 10.08 40.98 -30.97
CA GLU A 223 9.14 41.56 -31.93
C GLU A 223 7.91 40.62 -32.10
N PRO A 224 6.70 41.17 -32.23
CA PRO A 224 5.52 40.36 -32.49
C PRO A 224 5.61 39.68 -33.85
N ALA A 225 5.33 38.39 -33.87
CA ALA A 225 5.32 37.57 -35.10
C ALA A 225 4.31 38.13 -36.11
N ARG A 226 4.76 38.32 -37.35
CA ARG A 226 3.90 38.66 -38.51
C ARG A 226 2.87 37.53 -38.69
N PRO A 227 1.62 37.90 -39.00
CA PRO A 227 0.62 36.89 -39.34
C PRO A 227 0.98 36.18 -40.65
N GLU A 228 0.84 34.87 -40.64
CA GLU A 228 0.99 34.01 -41.83
C GLU A 228 -0.02 34.41 -42.91
N PRO A 229 0.37 34.46 -44.19
CA PRO A 229 -0.57 34.71 -45.28
C PRO A 229 -1.57 33.55 -45.44
N ALA A 230 -2.79 33.90 -45.71
CA ALA A 230 -3.88 32.95 -45.94
C ALA A 230 -3.59 32.01 -47.14
N PRO A 231 -3.99 30.73 -47.09
CA PRO A 231 -3.81 29.82 -48.21
C PRO A 231 -4.64 30.29 -49.42
N LEU A 232 -4.04 30.20 -50.60
CA LEU A 232 -4.67 30.48 -51.87
C LEU A 232 -5.78 29.45 -52.14
N PRO A 233 -6.87 29.83 -52.81
CA PRO A 233 -7.96 28.90 -53.18
C PRO A 233 -7.45 27.93 -54.26
N ASP A 234 -7.74 26.64 -54.07
CA ASP A 234 -7.53 25.59 -55.07
C ASP A 234 -8.41 25.83 -56.29
N ASP A 235 -7.80 26.21 -57.39
CA ASP A 235 -8.37 26.19 -58.73
C ASP A 235 -8.27 24.76 -59.29
N ASP A 236 -9.23 23.90 -58.98
CA ASP A 236 -9.45 22.62 -59.69
C ASP A 236 -10.91 22.46 -60.03
N GLU A 237 -11.38 23.33 -60.92
CA GLU A 237 -12.56 23.02 -61.77
C GLU A 237 -12.11 22.97 -63.24
N ASP A 238 -12.56 21.96 -63.92
CA ASP A 238 -12.51 21.67 -65.35
C ASP A 238 -11.44 20.67 -65.81
N ARG A 239 -11.80 19.40 -65.74
CA ARG A 239 -11.65 18.49 -66.88
C ARG A 239 -12.71 17.39 -66.88
N VAL A 240 -13.88 17.78 -67.39
CA VAL A 240 -14.90 16.85 -67.92
C VAL A 240 -14.62 16.61 -69.39
N GLN A 241 -14.81 15.36 -69.82
CA GLN A 241 -15.08 14.80 -71.14
C GLN A 241 -13.90 14.57 -72.08
N ALA A 242 -13.65 13.29 -72.42
CA ALA A 242 -14.01 12.66 -73.69
C ALA A 242 -13.36 11.30 -73.87
N SER A 243 -14.20 10.33 -74.17
CA SER A 243 -14.11 9.08 -74.90
C SER A 243 -14.17 7.81 -74.11
#